data_08f648336aee4c4537adb125a794ed18
#
_entry.id   08f648336aee4c4537adb125a794ed18
#
_cell.length_a   1.000
_cell.length_b   1.000
_cell.length_c   1.000
_cell.angle_alpha   90.00
_cell.angle_beta   90.00
_cell.angle_gamma   90.00
#
_symmetry.space_group_name_H-M   'P 1'
#
loop_
_entity.id
_entity.type
_entity.pdbx_description
1 polymer ?
#
loop_
_entity_poly.entity_id
_entity_poly.type
_entity_poly.pdbx_seq_one_letter_code
_entity_poly.pdbx_strand_id
1 'polypeptide(L)'
;MKKLQKLLTLGLAAAGAAVLLTGCGKKALEGPDLEAASWDQITEAARDTTVTFYGWGGDENRNNWLNTTVADHVKENYGITLEVVGMDINDILTKLSGEKQAGSEKGSIDMIWINGENFYSAKDNGLLYGPFTHKLPNMEAYVDLEDPETLNDFCMPIEGYEAPYAKAQMVLYADTAVTPELPENAAEFMEFCKKYPGKVTYPALPDFTGSAFVRCLIYETCGWEQFQDMEADYDTVKTAIEPALSYLRELNPYLWNQGKTFPDSSTTVDAMFADGELVLDMSYGPFSVASGIEEGIYTDTTQTFVFDNGTIGNTNYMGIAFNSPNKAGAMVVINAILSGEIQLTQYAQLKELPVVDQDKLSAEEKAAFDAVELGQGILTQAELLSHRLPEMPASLVPVIEEIWLNEVVGK
;
A
#
# COMPACT_ATOMS: atom_id res chain seq x y z
N MET A 1 -51.91 -33.32 50.67
CA MET A 1 -51.90 -33.88 52.03
C MET A 1 -50.43 -33.79 52.51
N LYS A 2 -50.25 -32.89 53.44
CA LYS A 2 -49.66 -33.08 54.77
C LYS A 2 -48.25 -33.60 54.74
N LYS A 3 -47.29 -33.04 55.34
CA LYS A 3 -46.95 -32.24 56.52
C LYS A 3 -45.44 -32.37 56.65
N LEU A 4 -44.68 -31.41 56.83
CA LEU A 4 -44.31 -30.63 58.03
C LEU A 4 -43.20 -31.26 58.90
N GLN A 5 -42.19 -30.38 59.13
CA GLN A 5 -41.48 -30.21 60.39
C GLN A 5 -40.24 -31.08 60.62
N LYS A 6 -39.20 -30.64 61.20
CA LYS A 6 -38.63 -29.49 61.91
C LYS A 6 -37.26 -29.92 62.43
N LEU A 7 -36.29 -28.99 62.40
CA LEU A 7 -35.39 -28.57 63.50
C LEU A 7 -34.48 -29.58 64.23
N LEU A 8 -33.23 -29.41 64.37
CA LEU A 8 -32.48 -28.71 65.42
C LEU A 8 -30.94 -28.94 65.31
N THR A 9 -30.23 -27.88 65.23
CA THR A 9 -28.99 -27.48 65.92
C THR A 9 -28.18 -28.55 66.67
N LEU A 10 -26.87 -28.57 66.45
CA LEU A 10 -25.80 -28.30 67.43
C LEU A 10 -24.43 -28.27 66.73
N GLY A 11 -23.67 -27.27 67.04
CA GLY A 11 -22.35 -26.97 66.57
C GLY A 11 -21.24 -27.79 67.20
N LEU A 12 -20.14 -27.81 66.52
CA LEU A 12 -18.81 -27.94 67.12
C LEU A 12 -17.77 -27.21 66.24
N ALA A 13 -17.04 -26.35 66.89
CA ALA A 13 -15.90 -25.66 66.28
C ALA A 13 -14.79 -26.68 66.02
N ALA A 14 -14.19 -26.59 64.81
CA ALA A 14 -12.88 -27.15 64.56
C ALA A 14 -12.12 -26.11 63.67
N ALA A 15 -11.09 -25.52 64.28
CA ALA A 15 -10.09 -24.74 63.61
C ALA A 15 -9.37 -25.59 62.57
N GLY A 16 -9.41 -25.20 61.30
CA GLY A 16 -8.69 -25.86 60.23
C GLY A 16 -8.19 -24.86 59.25
N ALA A 17 -6.88 -24.78 59.13
CA ALA A 17 -6.00 -23.90 58.37
C ALA A 17 -6.64 -23.44 57.03
N ALA A 18 -6.77 -22.10 56.89
CA ALA A 18 -6.98 -21.45 55.60
C ALA A 18 -5.66 -21.55 54.82
N VAL A 19 -5.60 -22.53 53.91
CA VAL A 19 -4.63 -22.51 52.81
C VAL A 19 -5.09 -21.37 51.87
N LEU A 20 -4.40 -20.23 51.97
CA LEU A 20 -4.44 -19.20 50.98
C LEU A 20 -3.85 -19.78 49.68
N LEU A 21 -4.67 -20.32 48.84
CA LEU A 21 -4.40 -20.43 47.43
C LEU A 21 -4.40 -19.00 46.89
N THR A 22 -3.22 -18.37 46.95
CA THR A 22 -2.91 -17.24 46.10
C THR A 22 -2.91 -17.78 44.67
N GLY A 23 -4.10 -17.83 44.04
CA GLY A 23 -4.20 -17.85 42.61
C GLY A 23 -3.52 -16.57 42.10
N CYS A 24 -2.32 -16.72 41.54
CA CYS A 24 -1.77 -15.76 40.62
C CYS A 24 -2.70 -15.72 39.43
N GLY A 25 -3.83 -15.04 39.57
CA GLY A 25 -4.48 -14.41 38.43
C GLY A 25 -3.49 -13.36 37.98
N LYS A 26 -2.78 -13.59 36.88
CA LYS A 26 -2.18 -12.50 36.13
C LYS A 26 -3.34 -11.53 35.88
N LYS A 27 -3.38 -10.39 36.59
CA LYS A 27 -4.09 -9.21 36.12
C LYS A 27 -3.59 -9.05 34.70
N ALA A 28 -4.51 -9.12 33.72
CA ALA A 28 -4.22 -8.59 32.41
C ALA A 28 -3.66 -7.20 32.68
N LEU A 29 -2.38 -7.00 32.41
CA LEU A 29 -1.79 -5.68 32.46
C LEU A 29 -2.62 -4.89 31.46
N GLU A 30 -3.32 -3.86 31.94
CA GLU A 30 -3.77 -2.78 31.08
C GLU A 30 -2.50 -2.39 30.33
N GLY A 31 -2.52 -2.49 28.97
CA GLY A 31 -1.35 -2.22 28.16
C GLY A 31 -0.81 -0.83 28.51
N PRO A 32 0.49 -0.57 28.36
CA PRO A 32 1.06 0.73 28.67
C PRO A 32 0.31 1.81 27.92
N ASP A 33 0.16 2.98 28.54
CA ASP A 33 -0.18 4.19 27.80
C ASP A 33 0.93 4.41 26.76
N LEU A 34 0.65 4.06 25.50
CA LEU A 34 1.65 4.03 24.44
C LEU A 34 2.22 5.42 24.15
N GLU A 35 1.45 6.47 24.43
CA GLU A 35 1.92 7.85 24.29
C GLU A 35 3.04 8.15 25.28
N ALA A 36 2.91 7.69 26.52
CA ALA A 36 3.92 7.89 27.57
C ALA A 36 5.00 6.81 27.60
N ALA A 37 4.80 5.67 26.93
CA ALA A 37 5.69 4.52 26.98
C ALA A 37 7.01 4.77 26.24
N SER A 38 8.11 4.24 26.81
CA SER A 38 9.38 4.11 26.08
C SER A 38 9.30 2.98 25.05
N TRP A 39 10.24 2.97 24.08
CA TRP A 39 10.32 1.90 23.10
C TRP A 39 10.48 0.52 23.73
N ASP A 40 11.31 0.39 24.77
CA ASP A 40 11.49 -0.87 25.50
C ASP A 40 10.18 -1.36 26.14
N GLN A 41 9.35 -0.45 26.67
CA GLN A 41 8.05 -0.79 27.23
C GLN A 41 7.06 -1.22 26.15
N ILE A 42 7.08 -0.57 24.97
CA ILE A 42 6.28 -0.96 23.80
C ILE A 42 6.70 -2.35 23.34
N THR A 43 7.99 -2.60 23.20
CA THR A 43 8.53 -3.90 22.76
C THR A 43 8.18 -5.01 23.76
N GLU A 44 8.26 -4.76 25.05
CA GLU A 44 7.87 -5.75 26.07
C GLU A 44 6.37 -6.03 26.06
N ALA A 45 5.52 -5.01 25.82
CA ALA A 45 4.08 -5.18 25.70
C ALA A 45 3.68 -5.94 24.42
N ALA A 46 4.51 -5.89 23.39
CA ALA A 46 4.31 -6.60 22.13
C ALA A 46 4.65 -8.09 22.18
N ARG A 47 5.43 -8.53 23.21
CA ARG A 47 5.89 -9.92 23.30
C ARG A 47 4.73 -10.91 23.35
N ASP A 48 4.91 -12.02 22.62
CA ASP A 48 3.97 -13.14 22.56
C ASP A 48 2.54 -12.74 22.11
N THR A 49 2.40 -11.59 21.45
CA THR A 49 1.13 -11.18 20.84
C THR A 49 0.97 -11.75 19.42
N THR A 50 -0.27 -11.77 18.95
CA THR A 50 -0.57 -12.00 17.53
C THR A 50 -0.96 -10.66 16.92
N VAL A 51 -0.34 -10.31 15.81
CA VAL A 51 -0.61 -9.08 15.04
C VAL A 51 -1.20 -9.48 13.70
N THR A 52 -2.36 -8.94 13.35
CA THR A 52 -2.98 -9.13 12.04
C THR A 52 -2.60 -7.99 11.11
N PHE A 53 -2.10 -8.32 9.91
CA PHE A 53 -1.78 -7.36 8.86
C PHE A 53 -2.68 -7.57 7.65
N TYR A 54 -3.55 -6.60 7.39
CA TYR A 54 -4.47 -6.61 6.27
C TYR A 54 -3.93 -5.75 5.13
N GLY A 55 -4.00 -6.26 3.91
CA GLY A 55 -3.58 -5.56 2.71
C GLY A 55 -4.00 -6.29 1.44
N TRP A 56 -3.77 -5.68 0.28
CA TRP A 56 -4.05 -6.30 -1.00
C TRP A 56 -3.30 -7.64 -1.14
N GLY A 57 -4.03 -8.70 -1.45
CA GLY A 57 -3.49 -10.07 -1.47
C GLY A 57 -3.16 -10.60 -2.87
N GLY A 58 -3.20 -9.77 -3.92
CA GLY A 58 -3.02 -10.21 -5.30
C GLY A 58 -1.56 -10.48 -5.73
N ASP A 59 -0.56 -10.25 -4.86
CA ASP A 59 0.84 -10.50 -5.12
C ASP A 59 1.35 -11.67 -4.27
N GLU A 60 1.58 -12.82 -4.91
CA GLU A 60 2.03 -14.04 -4.23
C GLU A 60 3.45 -13.89 -3.63
N ASN A 61 4.35 -13.14 -4.28
CA ASN A 61 5.71 -12.94 -3.80
C ASN A 61 5.71 -12.09 -2.52
N ARG A 62 4.95 -11.00 -2.49
CA ARG A 62 4.76 -10.17 -1.30
C ARG A 62 4.10 -10.97 -0.17
N ASN A 63 3.05 -11.72 -0.48
CA ASN A 63 2.39 -12.56 0.52
C ASN A 63 3.35 -13.59 1.11
N ASN A 64 4.18 -14.22 0.29
CA ASN A 64 5.20 -15.17 0.75
C ASN A 64 6.26 -14.47 1.61
N TRP A 65 6.79 -13.32 1.19
CA TRP A 65 7.78 -12.55 1.94
C TRP A 65 7.26 -12.12 3.31
N LEU A 66 6.02 -11.62 3.40
CA LEU A 66 5.38 -11.25 4.66
C LEU A 66 5.18 -12.46 5.58
N ASN A 67 4.74 -13.61 5.03
CA ASN A 67 4.45 -14.83 5.80
C ASN A 67 5.70 -15.64 6.18
N THR A 68 6.85 -15.34 5.59
CA THR A 68 8.14 -16.01 5.89
C THR A 68 9.14 -15.01 6.45
N THR A 69 9.78 -14.19 5.61
CA THR A 69 10.87 -13.30 6.01
C THR A 69 10.48 -12.35 7.16
N VAL A 70 9.37 -11.63 7.01
CA VAL A 70 8.92 -10.68 8.05
C VAL A 70 8.38 -11.44 9.26
N ALA A 71 7.55 -12.47 9.05
CA ALA A 71 6.96 -13.25 10.14
C ALA A 71 8.02 -13.95 10.98
N ASP A 72 9.02 -14.57 10.35
CA ASP A 72 10.12 -15.24 11.06
C ASP A 72 10.97 -14.21 11.83
N HIS A 73 11.31 -13.06 11.20
CA HIS A 73 12.08 -12.01 11.86
C HIS A 73 11.38 -11.49 13.12
N VAL A 74 10.08 -11.16 13.05
CA VAL A 74 9.36 -10.63 14.22
C VAL A 74 9.09 -11.72 15.26
N LYS A 75 8.98 -12.99 14.84
CA LYS A 75 8.84 -14.12 15.74
C LYS A 75 10.12 -14.39 16.54
N GLU A 76 11.26 -14.43 15.85
CA GLU A 76 12.56 -14.71 16.47
C GLU A 76 13.01 -13.59 17.41
N ASN A 77 12.85 -12.33 16.99
CA ASN A 77 13.36 -11.19 17.75
C ASN A 77 12.41 -10.69 18.85
N TYR A 78 11.09 -10.81 18.64
CA TYR A 78 10.08 -10.19 19.52
C TYR A 78 9.04 -11.17 20.05
N GLY A 79 9.02 -12.44 19.59
CA GLY A 79 7.99 -13.42 19.97
C GLY A 79 6.63 -13.18 19.30
N ILE A 80 6.51 -12.17 18.42
CA ILE A 80 5.25 -11.80 17.75
C ILE A 80 4.89 -12.86 16.72
N THR A 81 3.61 -13.26 16.67
CA THR A 81 3.06 -14.04 15.57
C THR A 81 2.39 -13.07 14.60
N LEU A 82 2.87 -13.00 13.36
CA LEU A 82 2.27 -12.19 12.30
C LEU A 82 1.26 -13.03 11.51
N GLU A 83 0.04 -12.53 11.36
CA GLU A 83 -1.02 -13.12 10.54
C GLU A 83 -1.34 -12.15 9.40
N VAL A 84 -1.04 -12.54 8.16
CA VAL A 84 -1.28 -11.73 6.97
C VAL A 84 -2.62 -12.12 6.34
N VAL A 85 -3.44 -11.12 6.04
CA VAL A 85 -4.79 -11.32 5.47
C VAL A 85 -4.93 -10.49 4.20
N GLY A 86 -5.09 -11.17 3.07
CA GLY A 86 -5.43 -10.53 1.79
C GLY A 86 -6.86 -10.04 1.78
N MET A 87 -7.05 -8.73 1.59
CA MET A 87 -8.37 -8.09 1.51
C MET A 87 -8.27 -6.78 0.75
N ASP A 88 -9.27 -6.47 -0.08
CA ASP A 88 -9.33 -5.19 -0.78
C ASP A 88 -9.52 -4.04 0.20
N ILE A 89 -8.88 -2.90 -0.10
CA ILE A 89 -8.89 -1.73 0.79
C ILE A 89 -10.30 -1.22 1.09
N ASN A 90 -11.22 -1.25 0.14
CA ASN A 90 -12.60 -0.84 0.34
C ASN A 90 -13.33 -1.73 1.37
N ASP A 91 -13.06 -3.03 1.37
CA ASP A 91 -13.61 -3.99 2.33
C ASP A 91 -12.98 -3.78 3.71
N ILE A 92 -11.67 -3.49 3.78
CA ILE A 92 -10.98 -3.12 5.02
C ILE A 92 -11.62 -1.87 5.65
N LEU A 93 -11.77 -0.79 4.87
CA LEU A 93 -12.36 0.47 5.34
C LEU A 93 -13.82 0.31 5.75
N THR A 94 -14.59 -0.48 4.99
CA THR A 94 -15.98 -0.82 5.33
C THR A 94 -16.05 -1.56 6.67
N LYS A 95 -15.17 -2.51 6.89
CA LYS A 95 -15.07 -3.28 8.14
C LYS A 95 -14.72 -2.37 9.33
N LEU A 96 -13.69 -1.53 9.20
CA LEU A 96 -13.30 -0.59 10.25
C LEU A 96 -14.42 0.42 10.56
N SER A 97 -15.10 0.94 9.53
CA SER A 97 -16.25 1.83 9.70
C SER A 97 -17.41 1.15 10.43
N GLY A 98 -17.69 -0.11 10.10
CA GLY A 98 -18.70 -0.92 10.78
C GLY A 98 -18.34 -1.18 12.25
N GLU A 99 -17.10 -1.51 12.56
CA GLU A 99 -16.61 -1.66 13.94
C GLU A 99 -16.73 -0.35 14.74
N LYS A 100 -16.40 0.78 14.10
CA LYS A 100 -16.53 2.12 14.72
C LYS A 100 -17.98 2.47 15.01
N GLN A 101 -18.89 2.26 14.06
CA GLN A 101 -20.31 2.49 14.24
C GLN A 101 -20.93 1.61 15.33
N ALA A 102 -20.43 0.38 15.46
CA ALA A 102 -20.84 -0.54 16.53
C ALA A 102 -20.25 -0.20 17.90
N GLY A 103 -19.33 0.80 17.99
CA GLY A 103 -18.64 1.14 19.23
C GLY A 103 -17.69 0.05 19.70
N SER A 104 -17.12 -0.73 18.79
CA SER A 104 -16.21 -1.84 19.13
C SER A 104 -14.88 -1.27 19.65
N GLU A 105 -14.58 -1.49 20.93
CA GLU A 105 -13.31 -1.09 21.55
C GLU A 105 -12.15 -1.99 21.14
N LYS A 106 -12.43 -3.20 20.67
CA LYS A 106 -11.45 -4.18 20.20
C LYS A 106 -11.83 -4.64 18.81
N GLY A 107 -11.03 -4.26 17.85
CA GLY A 107 -11.18 -4.65 16.46
C GLY A 107 -10.58 -6.03 16.15
N SER A 108 -10.72 -6.41 14.92
CA SER A 108 -10.13 -7.63 14.35
C SER A 108 -8.94 -7.35 13.45
N ILE A 109 -8.60 -6.08 13.26
CA ILE A 109 -7.50 -5.60 12.42
C ILE A 109 -6.51 -4.86 13.30
N ASP A 110 -5.22 -5.22 13.23
CA ASP A 110 -4.18 -4.50 13.96
C ASP A 110 -3.50 -3.46 13.08
N MET A 111 -3.01 -3.87 11.92
CA MET A 111 -2.38 -2.95 10.98
C MET A 111 -2.86 -3.19 9.55
N ILE A 112 -2.74 -2.16 8.73
CA ILE A 112 -3.19 -2.17 7.33
C ILE A 112 -2.11 -1.60 6.42
N TRP A 113 -2.06 -2.10 5.18
CA TRP A 113 -1.39 -1.45 4.07
C TRP A 113 -2.34 -0.44 3.44
N ILE A 114 -1.94 0.81 3.30
CA ILE A 114 -2.81 1.91 2.91
C ILE A 114 -2.03 2.99 2.17
N ASN A 115 -2.68 3.75 1.31
CA ASN A 115 -2.16 4.96 0.69
C ASN A 115 -3.26 5.81 0.06
N GLY A 116 -2.92 7.03 -0.33
CA GLY A 116 -3.70 7.91 -1.18
C GLY A 116 -5.03 8.33 -0.59
N GLU A 117 -6.05 8.32 -1.43
CA GLU A 117 -7.42 8.68 -1.05
C GLU A 117 -7.98 7.77 0.05
N ASN A 118 -7.46 6.55 0.16
CA ASN A 118 -7.85 5.61 1.21
C ASN A 118 -7.33 6.06 2.57
N PHE A 119 -6.07 6.53 2.64
CA PHE A 119 -5.53 7.14 3.86
C PHE A 119 -6.29 8.42 4.22
N TYR A 120 -6.52 9.30 3.24
CA TYR A 120 -7.33 10.50 3.44
C TYR A 120 -8.68 10.16 4.07
N SER A 121 -9.42 9.23 3.47
CA SER A 121 -10.73 8.79 3.96
C SER A 121 -10.65 8.15 5.35
N ALA A 122 -9.67 7.28 5.58
CA ALA A 122 -9.50 6.60 6.86
C ALA A 122 -9.18 7.58 7.99
N LYS A 123 -8.29 8.54 7.74
CA LYS A 123 -7.88 9.55 8.72
C LYS A 123 -9.03 10.50 9.05
N ASP A 124 -9.74 11.04 8.06
CA ASP A 124 -10.87 11.94 8.23
C ASP A 124 -12.01 11.29 9.02
N ASN A 125 -12.27 10.01 8.77
CA ASN A 125 -13.25 9.21 9.50
C ASN A 125 -12.73 8.67 10.84
N GLY A 126 -11.50 8.96 11.24
CA GLY A 126 -10.88 8.51 12.50
C GLY A 126 -10.79 6.99 12.62
N LEU A 127 -10.48 6.29 11.53
CA LEU A 127 -10.34 4.84 11.48
C LEU A 127 -8.90 4.37 11.80
N LEU A 128 -7.97 5.32 11.96
CA LEU A 128 -6.58 5.05 12.27
C LEU A 128 -6.22 5.45 13.70
N TYR A 129 -5.28 4.72 14.29
CA TYR A 129 -4.59 5.08 15.52
C TYR A 129 -3.35 5.89 15.19
N GLY A 130 -3.13 6.99 15.87
CA GLY A 130 -1.95 7.85 15.71
C GLY A 130 -2.07 9.15 16.51
N PRO A 131 -1.02 9.99 16.47
CA PRO A 131 0.29 9.74 15.83
C PRO A 131 1.12 8.69 16.56
N PHE A 132 1.84 7.84 15.82
CA PHE A 132 2.68 6.80 16.43
C PHE A 132 4.11 6.73 15.87
N THR A 133 4.36 7.28 14.67
CA THR A 133 5.64 7.10 13.96
C THR A 133 6.83 7.69 14.70
N HIS A 134 6.63 8.76 15.48
CA HIS A 134 7.66 9.37 16.33
C HIS A 134 8.17 8.46 17.45
N LYS A 135 7.49 7.34 17.70
CA LYS A 135 7.90 6.30 18.64
C LYS A 135 8.79 5.23 18.01
N LEU A 136 8.85 5.16 16.69
CA LEU A 136 9.55 4.11 15.96
C LEU A 136 11.03 4.48 15.77
N PRO A 137 12.00 3.77 16.40
CA PRO A 137 13.42 4.11 16.22
C PRO A 137 13.89 4.08 14.77
N ASN A 138 13.34 3.17 13.94
CA ASN A 138 13.76 3.02 12.56
C ASN A 138 13.22 4.13 11.63
N MET A 139 12.19 4.88 12.04
CA MET A 139 11.81 6.12 11.33
C MET A 139 12.95 7.15 11.35
N GLU A 140 13.56 7.36 12.51
CA GLU A 140 14.69 8.29 12.64
C GLU A 140 15.98 7.72 12.03
N ALA A 141 16.21 6.42 12.20
CA ALA A 141 17.45 5.77 11.78
C ALA A 141 17.58 5.60 10.24
N TYR A 142 16.47 5.36 9.54
CA TYR A 142 16.51 4.93 8.15
C TYR A 142 15.69 5.78 7.17
N VAL A 143 14.72 6.56 7.65
CA VAL A 143 13.79 7.28 6.75
C VAL A 143 14.18 8.76 6.68
N ASP A 144 14.19 9.35 5.46
CA ASP A 144 14.33 10.79 5.32
C ASP A 144 13.06 11.51 5.80
N LEU A 145 13.19 12.18 6.95
CA LEU A 145 12.10 12.94 7.56
C LEU A 145 12.00 14.39 7.05
N GLU A 146 12.81 14.76 6.07
CA GLU A 146 12.77 16.04 5.37
C GLU A 146 12.23 15.90 3.94
N ASP A 147 12.13 14.66 3.42
CA ASP A 147 11.56 14.37 2.10
C ASP A 147 10.03 14.60 2.10
N PRO A 148 9.53 15.61 1.35
CA PRO A 148 8.10 15.86 1.28
C PRO A 148 7.28 14.68 0.79
N GLU A 149 7.83 13.83 -0.09
CA GLU A 149 7.16 12.63 -0.59
C GLU A 149 6.96 11.57 0.50
N THR A 150 7.90 11.47 1.44
CA THR A 150 7.80 10.56 2.59
C THR A 150 6.81 11.06 3.64
N LEU A 151 6.69 12.38 3.77
CA LEU A 151 5.85 13.03 4.80
C LEU A 151 4.44 13.37 4.33
N ASN A 152 4.13 13.16 3.06
CA ASN A 152 2.80 13.40 2.50
C ASN A 152 2.37 12.21 1.65
N ASP A 153 1.18 11.72 1.93
CA ASP A 153 0.51 10.73 1.08
C ASP A 153 -0.51 11.46 0.20
N PHE A 154 -0.30 11.43 -1.13
CA PHE A 154 -1.11 12.18 -2.10
C PHE A 154 -1.37 13.63 -1.66
N CYS A 155 -0.30 14.37 -1.41
CA CYS A 155 -0.27 15.75 -0.91
C CYS A 155 -0.88 15.95 0.50
N MET A 156 -1.36 14.90 1.17
CA MET A 156 -1.88 14.97 2.51
C MET A 156 -0.80 14.68 3.55
N PRO A 157 -0.54 15.55 4.51
CA PRO A 157 0.42 15.28 5.58
C PRO A 157 0.03 14.02 6.37
N ILE A 158 0.98 13.09 6.50
CA ILE A 158 0.78 11.83 7.25
C ILE A 158 0.57 12.07 8.76
N GLU A 159 1.15 13.14 9.31
CA GLU A 159 1.06 13.54 10.72
C GLU A 159 1.32 12.40 11.70
N GLY A 160 2.12 11.41 11.28
CA GLY A 160 2.48 10.26 12.10
C GLY A 160 1.41 9.18 12.23
N TYR A 161 0.36 9.19 11.41
CA TYR A 161 -0.70 8.16 11.40
C TYR A 161 -0.39 6.94 10.54
N GLU A 162 0.63 7.05 9.71
CA GLU A 162 1.15 5.95 8.89
C GLU A 162 2.67 6.05 8.75
N ALA A 163 3.31 4.93 8.49
CA ALA A 163 4.75 4.81 8.28
C ALA A 163 5.02 4.27 6.88
N PRO A 164 6.06 4.74 6.18
CA PRO A 164 6.34 4.32 4.81
C PRO A 164 6.70 2.82 4.75
N TYR A 165 6.31 2.17 3.65
CA TYR A 165 6.50 0.74 3.40
C TYR A 165 7.43 0.49 2.21
N ALA A 166 7.10 1.07 1.05
CA ALA A 166 7.84 0.98 -0.20
C ALA A 166 7.53 2.19 -1.08
N LYS A 167 8.45 2.59 -1.94
CA LYS A 167 8.19 3.56 -3.00
C LYS A 167 7.74 2.84 -4.26
N ALA A 168 6.86 3.48 -5.02
CA ALA A 168 6.33 2.98 -6.29
C ALA A 168 6.37 4.09 -7.33
N GLN A 169 6.39 3.73 -8.61
CA GLN A 169 6.29 4.67 -9.73
C GLN A 169 5.59 3.98 -10.89
N MET A 170 4.65 4.68 -11.50
CA MET A 170 3.99 4.19 -12.70
C MET A 170 4.99 4.00 -13.82
N VAL A 171 5.01 2.82 -14.39
CA VAL A 171 5.79 2.48 -15.58
C VAL A 171 4.89 1.82 -16.62
N LEU A 172 5.30 1.93 -17.88
CA LEU A 172 4.72 1.19 -19.00
C LEU A 172 5.75 0.15 -19.47
N TYR A 173 5.28 -0.91 -20.08
CA TYR A 173 6.17 -1.93 -20.66
C TYR A 173 5.55 -2.60 -21.89
N ALA A 174 6.43 -3.05 -22.77
CA ALA A 174 6.03 -3.74 -24.00
C ALA A 174 7.13 -4.70 -24.46
N ASP A 175 6.75 -5.71 -25.24
CA ASP A 175 7.71 -6.61 -25.90
C ASP A 175 8.31 -5.93 -27.14
N THR A 176 9.58 -5.54 -27.06
CA THR A 176 10.29 -4.85 -28.15
C THR A 176 10.52 -5.71 -29.38
N ALA A 177 10.39 -7.04 -29.29
CA ALA A 177 10.34 -7.91 -30.46
C ALA A 177 9.04 -7.74 -31.28
N VAL A 178 7.95 -7.32 -30.63
CA VAL A 178 6.65 -7.05 -31.26
C VAL A 178 6.49 -5.56 -31.55
N THR A 179 6.92 -4.70 -30.63
CA THR A 179 6.79 -3.24 -30.68
C THR A 179 8.16 -2.58 -30.51
N PRO A 180 9.00 -2.53 -31.56
CA PRO A 180 10.38 -2.05 -31.47
C PRO A 180 10.53 -0.55 -31.18
N GLU A 181 9.47 0.22 -31.35
CA GLU A 181 9.42 1.66 -31.07
C GLU A 181 8.44 1.89 -29.92
N LEU A 182 8.93 2.36 -28.78
CA LEU A 182 8.13 2.67 -27.60
C LEU A 182 7.78 4.16 -27.58
N PRO A 183 6.56 4.54 -27.15
CA PRO A 183 6.14 5.95 -27.14
C PRO A 183 6.79 6.71 -25.97
N GLU A 184 7.35 7.88 -26.25
CA GLU A 184 8.03 8.74 -25.27
C GLU A 184 7.08 9.81 -24.67
N ASN A 185 5.89 10.01 -25.25
CA ASN A 185 4.92 11.03 -24.82
C ASN A 185 3.50 10.68 -25.28
N ALA A 186 2.49 11.45 -24.84
CA ALA A 186 1.10 11.21 -25.18
C ALA A 186 0.82 11.26 -26.69
N ALA A 187 1.51 12.12 -27.47
CA ALA A 187 1.30 12.20 -28.91
C ALA A 187 1.79 10.92 -29.61
N GLU A 188 2.94 10.42 -29.22
CA GLU A 188 3.49 9.16 -29.73
C GLU A 188 2.69 7.96 -29.24
N PHE A 189 2.16 7.99 -27.99
CA PHE A 189 1.26 6.97 -27.47
C PHE A 189 -0.02 6.87 -28.30
N MET A 190 -0.58 7.99 -28.77
CA MET A 190 -1.70 8.00 -29.70
C MET A 190 -1.33 7.30 -31.02
N GLU A 191 -0.18 7.61 -31.62
CA GLU A 191 0.27 6.97 -32.86
C GLU A 191 0.59 5.48 -32.64
N PHE A 192 1.11 5.11 -31.48
CA PHE A 192 1.31 3.72 -31.08
C PHE A 192 -0.03 2.96 -31.05
N CYS A 193 -1.06 3.50 -30.43
CA CYS A 193 -2.40 2.89 -30.40
C CYS A 193 -3.03 2.78 -31.80
N LYS A 194 -2.82 3.78 -32.67
CA LYS A 194 -3.24 3.71 -34.10
C LYS A 194 -2.49 2.63 -34.86
N LYS A 195 -1.21 2.39 -34.56
CA LYS A 195 -0.39 1.35 -35.20
C LYS A 195 -0.79 -0.06 -34.74
N TYR A 196 -1.25 -0.20 -33.49
CA TYR A 196 -1.66 -1.46 -32.87
C TYR A 196 -3.13 -1.42 -32.40
N PRO A 197 -4.11 -1.20 -33.28
CA PRO A 197 -5.49 -0.95 -32.89
C PRO A 197 -6.11 -2.16 -32.18
N GLY A 198 -6.76 -1.91 -31.05
CA GLY A 198 -7.38 -2.93 -30.23
C GLY A 198 -6.40 -3.77 -29.39
N LYS A 199 -5.12 -3.39 -29.37
CA LYS A 199 -4.05 -4.11 -28.68
C LYS A 199 -3.49 -3.36 -27.46
N VAL A 200 -4.08 -2.23 -27.09
CA VAL A 200 -3.72 -1.42 -25.92
C VAL A 200 -4.97 -1.15 -25.11
N THR A 201 -4.87 -1.19 -23.81
CA THR A 201 -5.91 -0.77 -22.86
C THR A 201 -5.27 -0.37 -21.54
N TYR A 202 -6.09 0.00 -20.59
CA TYR A 202 -5.73 0.22 -19.17
C TYR A 202 -6.89 -0.26 -18.30
N PRO A 203 -6.68 -0.52 -17.00
CA PRO A 203 -7.75 -0.93 -16.08
C PRO A 203 -8.82 0.15 -15.93
N ALA A 204 -10.08 -0.27 -15.79
CA ALA A 204 -11.18 0.66 -15.49
C ALA A 204 -10.95 1.32 -14.12
N LEU A 205 -11.21 2.64 -14.05
CA LEU A 205 -11.23 3.32 -12.76
C LEU A 205 -12.44 2.81 -11.93
N PRO A 206 -12.32 2.61 -10.63
CA PRO A 206 -11.25 3.12 -9.74
C PRO A 206 -10.08 2.16 -9.49
N ASP A 207 -9.74 1.21 -10.39
CA ASP A 207 -8.51 0.44 -10.21
C ASP A 207 -7.32 1.40 -10.02
N PHE A 208 -6.46 1.12 -9.02
CA PHE A 208 -5.40 2.03 -8.62
C PHE A 208 -4.41 2.34 -9.75
N THR A 209 -4.01 1.30 -10.51
CA THR A 209 -3.10 1.44 -11.66
C THR A 209 -3.77 2.17 -12.82
N GLY A 210 -5.02 1.84 -13.13
CA GLY A 210 -5.80 2.52 -14.17
C GLY A 210 -6.04 3.99 -13.87
N SER A 211 -6.38 4.32 -12.60
CA SER A 211 -6.55 5.68 -12.13
C SER A 211 -5.24 6.49 -12.22
N ALA A 212 -4.11 5.89 -11.85
CA ALA A 212 -2.80 6.51 -11.98
C ALA A 212 -2.38 6.73 -13.45
N PHE A 213 -2.64 5.78 -14.33
CA PHE A 213 -2.36 5.94 -15.74
C PHE A 213 -3.14 7.11 -16.37
N VAL A 214 -4.42 7.25 -16.03
CA VAL A 214 -5.23 8.40 -16.47
C VAL A 214 -4.65 9.70 -15.92
N ARG A 215 -4.20 9.75 -14.67
CA ARG A 215 -3.53 10.93 -14.09
C ARG A 215 -2.19 11.24 -14.77
N CYS A 216 -1.41 10.23 -15.16
CA CYS A 216 -0.21 10.45 -15.99
C CYS A 216 -0.56 11.09 -17.34
N LEU A 217 -1.62 10.65 -18.01
CA LEU A 217 -2.09 11.28 -19.25
C LEU A 217 -2.63 12.70 -19.04
N ILE A 218 -3.25 12.98 -17.89
CA ILE A 218 -3.63 14.34 -17.50
C ILE A 218 -2.36 15.21 -17.35
N TYR A 219 -1.32 14.72 -16.69
CA TYR A 219 -0.06 15.45 -16.55
C TYR A 219 0.64 15.66 -17.88
N GLU A 220 0.66 14.68 -18.78
CA GLU A 220 1.19 14.79 -20.13
C GLU A 220 0.48 15.87 -20.97
N THR A 221 -0.83 16.02 -20.82
CA THR A 221 -1.63 16.92 -21.67
C THR A 221 -1.89 18.29 -21.04
N CYS A 222 -1.85 18.39 -19.72
CA CYS A 222 -2.26 19.60 -18.98
C CYS A 222 -1.13 20.19 -18.12
N GLY A 223 0.00 19.48 -17.90
CA GLY A 223 1.01 19.81 -16.89
C GLY A 223 0.57 19.38 -15.49
N TRP A 224 1.51 19.21 -14.57
CA TRP A 224 1.22 18.65 -13.23
C TRP A 224 1.09 19.74 -12.15
N GLU A 225 1.80 20.87 -12.30
CA GLU A 225 1.93 21.88 -11.24
C GLU A 225 0.59 22.48 -10.80
N GLN A 226 -0.33 22.67 -11.76
CA GLN A 226 -1.63 23.28 -11.48
C GLN A 226 -2.53 22.43 -10.57
N PHE A 227 -2.26 21.15 -10.44
CA PHE A 227 -3.09 20.23 -9.65
C PHE A 227 -2.66 20.16 -8.18
N GLN A 228 -1.45 20.57 -7.84
CA GLN A 228 -0.89 20.39 -6.49
C GLN A 228 -1.67 21.13 -5.39
N ASP A 229 -2.28 22.26 -5.71
CA ASP A 229 -3.07 23.11 -4.79
C ASP A 229 -4.54 23.25 -5.27
N MET A 230 -5.00 22.38 -6.19
CA MET A 230 -6.34 22.50 -6.76
C MET A 230 -7.41 22.01 -5.80
N GLU A 231 -8.50 22.81 -5.65
CA GLU A 231 -9.68 22.38 -4.91
C GLU A 231 -10.46 21.29 -5.68
N ALA A 232 -10.99 20.32 -4.96
CA ALA A 232 -11.74 19.19 -5.50
C ALA A 232 -13.20 19.58 -5.86
N ASP A 233 -13.36 20.60 -6.70
CA ASP A 233 -14.63 21.00 -7.26
C ASP A 233 -14.81 20.37 -8.66
N TYR A 234 -15.93 19.68 -8.88
CA TYR A 234 -16.17 18.91 -10.10
C TYR A 234 -16.04 19.74 -11.40
N ASP A 235 -16.65 20.92 -11.44
CA ASP A 235 -16.66 21.76 -12.63
C ASP A 235 -15.27 22.39 -12.88
N THR A 236 -14.57 22.75 -11.81
CA THR A 236 -13.20 23.28 -11.86
C THR A 236 -12.23 22.22 -12.36
N VAL A 237 -12.26 21.02 -11.78
CA VAL A 237 -11.41 19.89 -12.17
C VAL A 237 -11.71 19.49 -13.62
N LYS A 238 -12.99 19.30 -13.97
CA LYS A 238 -13.41 18.96 -15.35
C LYS A 238 -12.90 19.97 -16.38
N THR A 239 -12.97 21.25 -16.06
CA THR A 239 -12.47 22.31 -16.95
C THR A 239 -10.96 22.22 -17.10
N ALA A 240 -10.22 21.99 -16.01
CA ALA A 240 -8.77 21.90 -16.03
C ALA A 240 -8.24 20.69 -16.80
N ILE A 241 -8.95 19.54 -16.73
CA ILE A 241 -8.53 18.30 -17.39
C ILE A 241 -9.17 18.10 -18.78
N GLU A 242 -9.95 19.09 -19.32
CA GLU A 242 -10.61 18.94 -20.63
C GLU A 242 -9.65 18.58 -21.80
N PRO A 243 -8.38 19.07 -21.85
CA PRO A 243 -7.44 18.59 -22.85
C PRO A 243 -7.19 17.08 -22.76
N ALA A 244 -7.06 16.54 -21.56
CA ALA A 244 -6.90 15.10 -21.33
C ALA A 244 -8.17 14.32 -21.68
N LEU A 245 -9.34 14.83 -21.32
CA LEU A 245 -10.61 14.19 -21.68
C LEU A 245 -10.80 14.11 -23.19
N SER A 246 -10.46 15.18 -23.91
CA SER A 246 -10.48 15.21 -25.37
C SER A 246 -9.52 14.16 -25.95
N TYR A 247 -8.29 14.11 -25.44
CA TYR A 247 -7.29 13.13 -25.83
C TYR A 247 -7.79 11.69 -25.60
N LEU A 248 -8.33 11.39 -24.42
CA LEU A 248 -8.83 10.04 -24.08
C LEU A 248 -10.00 9.62 -24.97
N ARG A 249 -10.92 10.54 -25.32
CA ARG A 249 -12.00 10.28 -26.27
C ARG A 249 -11.48 10.00 -27.68
N GLU A 250 -10.46 10.73 -28.13
CA GLU A 250 -9.80 10.49 -29.42
C GLU A 250 -9.03 9.16 -29.45
N LEU A 251 -8.53 8.71 -28.29
CA LEU A 251 -7.81 7.46 -28.12
C LEU A 251 -8.73 6.23 -28.15
N ASN A 252 -9.93 6.35 -27.58
CA ASN A 252 -10.90 5.25 -27.41
C ASN A 252 -11.09 4.36 -28.65
N PRO A 253 -11.29 4.87 -29.88
CA PRO A 253 -11.48 4.03 -31.04
C PRO A 253 -10.35 3.05 -31.35
N TYR A 254 -9.15 3.32 -30.87
CA TYR A 254 -7.95 2.51 -31.10
C TYR A 254 -7.64 1.56 -29.93
N LEU A 255 -8.28 1.74 -28.78
CA LEU A 255 -8.11 0.89 -27.62
C LEU A 255 -8.84 -0.46 -27.79
N TRP A 256 -8.48 -1.40 -26.94
CA TRP A 256 -9.21 -2.66 -26.77
C TRP A 256 -10.71 -2.38 -26.58
N ASN A 257 -11.54 -3.19 -27.20
CA ASN A 257 -12.99 -3.00 -27.24
C ASN A 257 -13.45 -1.59 -27.66
N GLN A 258 -12.58 -0.81 -28.31
CA GLN A 258 -12.86 0.55 -28.80
C GLN A 258 -13.21 1.52 -27.63
N GLY A 259 -12.65 1.33 -26.44
CA GLY A 259 -12.93 2.18 -25.28
C GLY A 259 -14.39 2.12 -24.79
N LYS A 260 -15.18 1.12 -25.22
CA LYS A 260 -16.58 0.96 -24.77
C LYS A 260 -16.66 0.38 -23.37
N THR A 261 -15.72 -0.49 -23.05
CA THR A 261 -15.48 -1.06 -21.71
C THR A 261 -13.99 -1.23 -21.52
N PHE A 262 -13.57 -1.32 -20.29
CA PHE A 262 -12.19 -1.52 -19.87
C PHE A 262 -12.11 -2.75 -18.97
N PRO A 263 -10.96 -3.46 -18.89
CA PRO A 263 -10.76 -4.52 -17.91
C PRO A 263 -10.98 -4.01 -16.48
N ASP A 264 -11.48 -4.86 -15.60
CA ASP A 264 -11.88 -4.49 -14.24
C ASP A 264 -10.71 -4.30 -13.25
N SER A 265 -9.53 -4.80 -13.60
CA SER A 265 -8.35 -4.74 -12.72
C SER A 265 -7.04 -4.77 -13.50
N SER A 266 -5.97 -4.27 -12.89
CA SER A 266 -4.60 -4.41 -13.36
C SER A 266 -4.22 -5.88 -13.58
N THR A 267 -4.57 -6.77 -12.64
CA THR A 267 -4.32 -8.22 -12.78
C THR A 267 -4.93 -8.81 -14.06
N THR A 268 -6.10 -8.31 -14.48
CA THR A 268 -6.72 -8.73 -15.76
C THR A 268 -5.90 -8.23 -16.95
N VAL A 269 -5.41 -7.00 -16.92
CA VAL A 269 -4.57 -6.44 -17.98
C VAL A 269 -3.23 -7.17 -18.08
N ASP A 270 -2.59 -7.47 -16.93
CA ASP A 270 -1.36 -8.26 -16.85
C ASP A 270 -1.54 -9.64 -17.55
N ALA A 271 -2.64 -10.33 -17.26
CA ALA A 271 -2.94 -11.61 -17.90
C ALA A 271 -3.15 -11.48 -19.41
N MET A 272 -3.84 -10.43 -19.86
CA MET A 272 -4.07 -10.17 -21.29
C MET A 272 -2.75 -9.84 -22.03
N PHE A 273 -1.83 -9.14 -21.39
CA PHE A 273 -0.50 -8.86 -21.94
C PHE A 273 0.33 -10.15 -22.01
N ALA A 274 0.39 -10.93 -20.94
CA ALA A 274 1.10 -12.21 -20.88
C ALA A 274 0.62 -13.21 -21.93
N ASP A 275 -0.70 -13.23 -22.21
CA ASP A 275 -1.32 -14.07 -23.25
C ASP A 275 -1.13 -13.52 -24.67
N GLY A 276 -0.53 -12.33 -24.85
CA GLY A 276 -0.33 -11.66 -26.14
C GLY A 276 -1.62 -11.08 -26.75
N GLU A 277 -2.69 -10.95 -25.97
CA GLU A 277 -3.88 -10.20 -26.38
C GLU A 277 -3.57 -8.71 -26.50
N LEU A 278 -2.75 -8.17 -25.57
CA LEU A 278 -2.24 -6.80 -25.59
C LEU A 278 -0.76 -6.78 -25.99
N VAL A 279 -0.27 -5.63 -26.46
CA VAL A 279 1.13 -5.38 -26.81
C VAL A 279 1.81 -4.38 -25.88
N LEU A 280 1.06 -3.78 -24.99
CA LEU A 280 1.52 -2.83 -23.98
C LEU A 280 0.72 -3.05 -22.69
N ASP A 281 1.41 -2.89 -21.57
CA ASP A 281 0.84 -2.94 -20.26
C ASP A 281 1.50 -1.91 -19.33
N MET A 282 1.07 -1.80 -18.07
CA MET A 282 1.51 -0.82 -17.11
C MET A 282 1.52 -1.37 -15.70
N SER A 283 2.42 -0.86 -14.86
CA SER A 283 2.52 -1.26 -13.45
C SER A 283 2.93 -0.10 -12.56
N TYR A 284 2.48 -0.11 -11.32
CA TYR A 284 3.03 0.76 -10.27
C TYR A 284 4.32 0.21 -9.64
N GLY A 285 4.61 -1.08 -9.85
CA GLY A 285 5.87 -1.71 -9.47
C GLY A 285 6.93 -1.51 -10.56
N PRO A 286 7.89 -0.59 -10.40
CA PRO A 286 8.80 -0.20 -11.48
C PRO A 286 9.73 -1.33 -11.96
N PHE A 287 9.84 -2.39 -11.17
CA PHE A 287 10.68 -3.56 -11.48
C PHE A 287 9.87 -4.85 -11.76
N SER A 288 8.55 -4.74 -11.92
CA SER A 288 7.65 -5.90 -12.17
C SER A 288 8.04 -6.71 -13.41
N VAL A 289 8.55 -6.05 -14.46
CA VAL A 289 9.02 -6.71 -15.68
C VAL A 289 10.15 -7.69 -15.38
N ALA A 290 11.10 -7.34 -14.52
CA ALA A 290 12.20 -8.24 -14.17
C ALA A 290 11.70 -9.51 -13.48
N SER A 291 10.73 -9.39 -12.57
CA SER A 291 10.08 -10.55 -11.94
C SER A 291 9.33 -11.41 -12.96
N GLY A 292 8.56 -10.80 -13.85
CA GLY A 292 7.83 -11.50 -14.91
C GLY A 292 8.74 -12.24 -15.90
N ILE A 293 9.92 -11.69 -16.23
CA ILE A 293 10.93 -12.37 -17.05
C ILE A 293 11.54 -13.56 -16.28
N GLU A 294 11.92 -13.37 -15.02
CA GLU A 294 12.48 -14.44 -14.19
C GLU A 294 11.51 -15.60 -13.98
N GLU A 295 10.23 -15.32 -13.86
CA GLU A 295 9.16 -16.30 -13.71
C GLU A 295 8.74 -16.95 -15.05
N GLY A 296 9.25 -16.43 -16.17
CA GLY A 296 8.91 -16.90 -17.51
C GLY A 296 7.50 -16.51 -17.97
N ILE A 297 6.92 -15.51 -17.35
CA ILE A 297 5.62 -14.90 -17.73
C ILE A 297 5.82 -13.98 -18.93
N TYR A 298 6.89 -13.17 -18.91
CA TYR A 298 7.24 -12.25 -19.98
C TYR A 298 8.46 -12.74 -20.78
N THR A 299 8.59 -12.26 -21.99
CA THR A 299 9.74 -12.54 -22.85
C THR A 299 10.96 -11.74 -22.42
N ASP A 300 12.18 -12.23 -22.71
CA ASP A 300 13.44 -11.51 -22.44
C ASP A 300 13.55 -10.16 -23.19
N THR A 301 12.67 -9.93 -24.16
CA THR A 301 12.60 -8.69 -24.95
C THR A 301 11.58 -7.67 -24.41
N THR A 302 10.88 -8.00 -23.33
CA THR A 302 10.01 -7.05 -22.65
C THR A 302 10.84 -5.97 -21.96
N GLN A 303 10.47 -4.68 -22.20
CA GLN A 303 11.20 -3.52 -21.70
C GLN A 303 10.25 -2.54 -21.03
N THR A 304 10.65 -2.06 -19.87
CA THR A 304 9.99 -0.98 -19.15
C THR A 304 10.42 0.38 -19.72
N PHE A 305 9.48 1.31 -19.78
CA PHE A 305 9.72 2.71 -20.14
C PHE A 305 8.80 3.65 -19.37
N VAL A 306 9.10 4.92 -19.40
CA VAL A 306 8.30 6.02 -18.86
C VAL A 306 8.20 7.12 -19.91
N PHE A 307 7.25 8.04 -19.78
CA PHE A 307 7.20 9.21 -20.65
C PHE A 307 8.34 10.19 -20.33
N ASP A 308 8.79 10.94 -21.32
CA ASP A 308 9.85 11.94 -21.19
C ASP A 308 9.54 13.01 -20.12
N ASN A 309 8.28 13.45 -20.05
CA ASN A 309 7.82 14.39 -19.02
C ASN A 309 7.72 13.77 -17.64
N GLY A 310 7.81 12.45 -17.55
CA GLY A 310 7.76 11.68 -16.32
C GLY A 310 6.43 10.97 -16.08
N THR A 311 6.43 10.14 -15.06
CA THR A 311 5.27 9.39 -14.58
C THR A 311 5.11 9.57 -13.07
N ILE A 312 3.89 9.42 -12.60
CA ILE A 312 3.55 9.58 -11.19
C ILE A 312 4.24 8.51 -10.34
N GLY A 313 4.88 8.95 -9.26
CA GLY A 313 5.39 8.10 -8.21
C GLY A 313 4.77 8.42 -6.86
N ASN A 314 4.66 7.42 -5.99
CA ASN A 314 4.16 7.58 -4.64
C ASN A 314 4.88 6.69 -3.65
N THR A 315 4.54 6.84 -2.37
CA THR A 315 4.95 5.94 -1.30
C THR A 315 3.73 5.15 -0.82
N ASN A 316 3.90 3.87 -0.59
CA ASN A 316 2.93 3.02 0.11
C ASN A 316 3.24 3.05 1.60
N TYR A 317 2.21 2.89 2.44
CA TYR A 317 2.34 3.07 3.88
C TYR A 317 1.70 1.92 4.67
N MET A 318 1.99 1.92 5.96
CA MET A 318 1.40 1.04 6.96
C MET A 318 0.74 1.88 8.04
N GLY A 319 -0.55 1.70 8.25
CA GLY A 319 -1.33 2.33 9.33
C GLY A 319 -1.73 1.33 10.40
N ILE A 320 -2.12 1.82 11.57
CA ILE A 320 -2.66 1.01 12.68
C ILE A 320 -4.15 1.30 12.81
N ALA A 321 -4.98 0.27 12.94
CA ALA A 321 -6.42 0.44 13.11
C ALA A 321 -6.74 1.13 14.45
N PHE A 322 -7.74 2.02 14.46
CA PHE A 322 -8.10 2.84 15.64
C PHE A 322 -8.39 2.00 16.89
N ASN A 323 -9.00 0.84 16.72
CA ASN A 323 -9.41 -0.09 17.77
C ASN A 323 -8.59 -1.39 17.82
N SER A 324 -7.39 -1.38 17.22
CA SER A 324 -6.47 -2.53 17.29
C SER A 324 -6.26 -2.96 18.75
N PRO A 325 -6.43 -4.23 19.08
CA PRO A 325 -6.11 -4.75 20.41
C PRO A 325 -4.60 -4.89 20.66
N ASN A 326 -3.78 -4.86 19.61
CA ASN A 326 -2.33 -5.13 19.67
C ASN A 326 -1.49 -3.96 19.10
N LYS A 327 -1.86 -2.71 19.40
CA LYS A 327 -1.16 -1.51 18.89
C LYS A 327 0.35 -1.54 19.13
N ALA A 328 0.79 -2.00 20.30
CA ALA A 328 2.22 -2.16 20.60
C ALA A 328 2.89 -3.18 19.66
N GLY A 329 2.22 -4.32 19.42
CA GLY A 329 2.69 -5.32 18.47
C GLY A 329 2.76 -4.78 17.05
N ALA A 330 1.73 -4.05 16.58
CA ALA A 330 1.71 -3.41 15.27
C ALA A 330 2.85 -2.40 15.11
N MET A 331 3.12 -1.55 16.12
CA MET A 331 4.26 -0.62 16.11
C MET A 331 5.60 -1.36 15.98
N VAL A 332 5.77 -2.50 16.66
CA VAL A 332 7.02 -3.29 16.58
C VAL A 332 7.17 -3.94 15.20
N VAL A 333 6.09 -4.48 14.62
CA VAL A 333 6.12 -5.04 13.26
C VAL A 333 6.46 -3.96 12.23
N ILE A 334 5.80 -2.80 12.30
CA ILE A 334 6.07 -1.66 11.40
C ILE A 334 7.53 -1.22 11.55
N ASN A 335 8.02 -1.07 12.77
CA ASN A 335 9.42 -0.71 13.00
C ASN A 335 10.40 -1.75 12.45
N ALA A 336 10.10 -3.05 12.54
CA ALA A 336 10.92 -4.10 11.96
C ALA A 336 10.96 -4.01 10.43
N ILE A 337 9.82 -3.77 9.77
CA ILE A 337 9.76 -3.59 8.31
C ILE A 337 10.60 -2.39 7.85
N LEU A 338 10.68 -1.32 8.65
CA LEU A 338 11.51 -0.14 8.35
C LEU A 338 13.02 -0.35 8.58
N SER A 339 13.47 -1.49 9.13
CA SER A 339 14.89 -1.72 9.32
C SER A 339 15.63 -1.89 7.99
N GLY A 340 16.90 -1.47 7.93
CA GLY A 340 17.75 -1.66 6.75
C GLY A 340 17.83 -3.12 6.31
N GLU A 341 17.86 -4.07 7.29
CA GLU A 341 17.87 -5.52 7.02
C GLU A 341 16.61 -5.97 6.28
N ILE A 342 15.42 -5.64 6.78
CA ILE A 342 14.16 -6.08 6.17
C ILE A 342 13.89 -5.34 4.86
N GLN A 343 14.21 -4.05 4.76
CA GLN A 343 14.13 -3.27 3.52
C GLN A 343 15.06 -3.82 2.43
N LEU A 344 16.26 -4.30 2.80
CA LEU A 344 17.14 -4.98 1.85
C LEU A 344 16.52 -6.28 1.32
N THR A 345 15.87 -7.07 2.19
CA THR A 345 15.18 -8.29 1.73
C THR A 345 13.99 -7.98 0.84
N GLN A 346 13.23 -6.91 1.13
CA GLN A 346 12.14 -6.43 0.30
C GLN A 346 12.65 -6.02 -1.10
N TYR A 347 13.70 -5.22 -1.16
CA TYR A 347 14.33 -4.80 -2.40
C TYR A 347 14.82 -5.98 -3.24
N ALA A 348 15.49 -6.95 -2.60
CA ALA A 348 16.05 -8.10 -3.29
C ALA A 348 14.99 -9.13 -3.72
N GLN A 349 13.97 -9.40 -2.90
CA GLN A 349 12.99 -10.46 -3.13
C GLN A 349 11.73 -9.98 -3.87
N LEU A 350 11.26 -8.77 -3.56
CA LEU A 350 10.04 -8.20 -4.16
C LEU A 350 10.34 -7.23 -5.30
N LYS A 351 11.60 -6.79 -5.42
CA LYS A 351 11.98 -5.75 -6.38
C LYS A 351 11.11 -4.49 -6.20
N GLU A 352 10.87 -4.10 -4.94
CA GLU A 352 10.20 -2.87 -4.59
C GLU A 352 11.23 -1.80 -4.20
N LEU A 353 11.00 -0.55 -4.59
CA LEU A 353 11.87 0.56 -4.22
C LEU A 353 11.83 0.78 -2.70
N PRO A 354 12.99 0.71 -2.01
CA PRO A 354 13.04 0.86 -0.56
C PRO A 354 12.72 2.31 -0.13
N VAL A 355 12.24 2.44 1.10
CA VAL A 355 11.99 3.74 1.75
C VAL A 355 13.18 4.23 2.57
N VAL A 356 14.25 3.46 2.62
CA VAL A 356 15.45 3.85 3.36
C VAL A 356 16.21 4.94 2.64
N ASP A 357 16.62 5.94 3.40
CA ASP A 357 17.51 7.00 2.95
C ASP A 357 18.94 6.46 2.81
N GLN A 358 19.47 6.49 1.60
CA GLN A 358 20.80 5.99 1.28
C GLN A 358 21.91 6.71 2.08
N ASP A 359 21.69 7.96 2.47
CA ASP A 359 22.66 8.75 3.23
C ASP A 359 22.70 8.36 4.72
N LYS A 360 21.65 7.67 5.21
CA LYS A 360 21.57 7.14 6.57
C LYS A 360 22.14 5.72 6.71
N LEU A 361 22.35 5.02 5.60
CA LEU A 361 22.88 3.67 5.61
C LEU A 361 24.37 3.66 5.99
N SER A 362 24.79 2.68 6.77
CA SER A 362 26.21 2.36 6.94
C SER A 362 26.86 1.97 5.62
N ALA A 363 28.17 2.05 5.52
CA ALA A 363 28.88 1.64 4.30
C ALA A 363 28.66 0.17 3.93
N GLU A 364 28.44 -0.69 4.93
CA GLU A 364 28.14 -2.12 4.73
C GLU A 364 26.73 -2.32 4.19
N GLU A 365 25.73 -1.66 4.76
CA GLU A 365 24.35 -1.71 4.29
C GLU A 365 24.25 -1.15 2.87
N LYS A 366 24.86 0.02 2.60
CA LYS A 366 24.87 0.60 1.26
C LYS A 366 25.48 -0.36 0.21
N ALA A 367 26.61 -0.98 0.54
CA ALA A 367 27.22 -1.96 -0.35
C ALA A 367 26.31 -3.19 -0.60
N ALA A 368 25.50 -3.58 0.39
CA ALA A 368 24.53 -4.66 0.24
C ALA A 368 23.37 -4.27 -0.68
N PHE A 369 22.82 -3.04 -0.55
CA PHE A 369 21.81 -2.52 -1.48
C PHE A 369 22.36 -2.38 -2.90
N ASP A 370 23.58 -1.84 -3.07
CA ASP A 370 24.24 -1.69 -4.37
C ASP A 370 24.53 -3.03 -5.06
N ALA A 371 24.63 -4.11 -4.31
CA ALA A 371 24.89 -5.45 -4.82
C ALA A 371 23.63 -6.21 -5.26
N VAL A 372 22.41 -5.65 -5.04
CA VAL A 372 21.17 -6.30 -5.45
C VAL A 372 21.05 -6.28 -6.97
N GLU A 373 20.93 -7.46 -7.57
CA GLU A 373 20.65 -7.63 -9.00
C GLU A 373 19.13 -7.64 -9.21
N LEU A 374 18.58 -6.60 -9.82
CA LEU A 374 17.13 -6.46 -10.03
C LEU A 374 16.62 -7.21 -11.27
N GLY A 375 17.50 -7.66 -12.15
CA GLY A 375 17.13 -8.41 -13.36
C GLY A 375 17.17 -7.56 -14.63
N GLN A 376 16.42 -7.98 -15.66
CA GLN A 376 16.44 -7.40 -17.00
C GLN A 376 15.12 -6.68 -17.32
N GLY A 377 15.12 -5.89 -18.40
CA GLY A 377 13.90 -5.25 -18.91
C GLY A 377 13.41 -4.06 -18.11
N ILE A 378 14.20 -3.52 -17.19
CA ILE A 378 13.83 -2.45 -16.28
C ILE A 378 14.71 -1.22 -16.46
N LEU A 379 14.20 -0.06 -16.07
CA LEU A 379 14.97 1.17 -15.93
C LEU A 379 15.80 1.14 -14.66
N THR A 380 16.92 1.84 -14.67
CA THR A 380 17.71 2.05 -13.46
C THR A 380 16.97 2.97 -12.49
N GLN A 381 17.29 2.88 -11.20
CA GLN A 381 16.72 3.78 -10.19
C GLN A 381 16.97 5.26 -10.54
N ALA A 382 18.13 5.58 -11.09
CA ALA A 382 18.45 6.95 -11.49
C ALA A 382 17.58 7.44 -12.65
N GLU A 383 17.29 6.60 -13.64
CA GLU A 383 16.37 6.90 -14.74
C GLU A 383 14.94 7.10 -14.21
N LEU A 384 14.46 6.21 -13.36
CA LEU A 384 13.15 6.34 -12.73
C LEU A 384 13.01 7.66 -11.96
N LEU A 385 13.97 7.97 -11.09
CA LEU A 385 13.94 9.19 -10.27
C LEU A 385 14.01 10.46 -11.12
N SER A 386 14.74 10.45 -12.25
CA SER A 386 14.80 11.61 -13.14
C SER A 386 13.50 11.90 -13.89
N HIS A 387 12.59 10.92 -13.95
CA HIS A 387 11.27 11.01 -14.60
C HIS A 387 10.12 10.83 -13.58
N ARG A 388 10.36 11.08 -12.30
CA ARG A 388 9.36 10.93 -11.25
C ARG A 388 8.59 12.22 -11.04
N LEU A 389 7.26 12.14 -11.15
CA LEU A 389 6.34 13.24 -10.87
C LEU A 389 5.60 12.99 -9.55
N PRO A 390 5.27 14.05 -8.81
CA PRO A 390 4.50 13.92 -7.58
C PRO A 390 3.07 13.44 -7.86
N GLU A 391 2.44 12.78 -6.90
CA GLU A 391 1.02 12.47 -6.96
C GLU A 391 0.12 13.71 -6.89
N MET A 392 -1.12 13.56 -7.34
CA MET A 392 -2.16 14.56 -7.15
C MET A 392 -2.69 14.52 -5.71
N PRO A 393 -3.26 15.65 -5.22
CA PRO A 393 -4.02 15.65 -3.96
C PRO A 393 -5.06 14.52 -3.93
N ALA A 394 -5.09 13.78 -2.84
CA ALA A 394 -6.01 12.65 -2.64
C ALA A 394 -7.49 13.02 -2.91
N SER A 395 -7.88 14.25 -2.60
CA SER A 395 -9.23 14.76 -2.82
C SER A 395 -9.63 14.86 -4.31
N LEU A 396 -8.65 14.98 -5.23
CA LEU A 396 -8.93 15.07 -6.67
C LEU A 396 -9.23 13.71 -7.29
N VAL A 397 -8.68 12.63 -6.73
CA VAL A 397 -8.75 11.29 -7.32
C VAL A 397 -10.19 10.85 -7.56
N PRO A 398 -11.10 10.81 -6.56
CA PRO A 398 -12.49 10.38 -6.79
C PRO A 398 -13.26 11.31 -7.73
N VAL A 399 -12.91 12.60 -7.78
CA VAL A 399 -13.54 13.55 -8.71
C VAL A 399 -13.12 13.25 -10.16
N ILE A 400 -11.84 12.96 -10.38
CA ILE A 400 -11.32 12.59 -11.71
C ILE A 400 -11.94 11.27 -12.19
N GLU A 401 -12.08 10.29 -11.29
CA GLU A 401 -12.70 9.00 -11.59
C GLU A 401 -14.18 9.15 -12.00
N GLU A 402 -14.93 9.98 -11.29
CA GLU A 402 -16.31 10.29 -11.66
C GLU A 402 -16.39 11.00 -13.03
N ILE A 403 -15.51 11.98 -13.28
CA ILE A 403 -15.44 12.68 -14.56
C ILE A 403 -15.08 11.70 -15.70
N TRP A 404 -14.06 10.84 -15.49
CA TRP A 404 -13.67 9.84 -16.47
C TRP A 404 -14.84 8.91 -16.84
N LEU A 405 -15.55 8.40 -15.83
CA LEU A 405 -16.72 7.55 -16.04
C LEU A 405 -17.80 8.25 -16.89
N ASN A 406 -18.05 9.52 -16.60
CA ASN A 406 -19.11 10.30 -17.25
C ASN A 406 -18.71 10.80 -18.64
N GLU A 407 -17.44 11.08 -18.92
CA GLU A 407 -16.99 11.80 -20.10
C GLU A 407 -16.13 10.98 -21.08
N VAL A 408 -15.60 9.82 -20.66
CA VAL A 408 -14.66 9.02 -21.46
C VAL A 408 -15.24 7.66 -21.83
N VAL A 409 -15.85 6.95 -20.86
CA VAL A 409 -16.32 5.58 -21.09
C VAL A 409 -17.41 5.52 -22.13
N GLY A 410 -17.17 4.81 -23.23
CA GLY A 410 -18.13 4.61 -24.31
C GLY A 410 -18.48 5.86 -25.12
N LYS A 411 -17.61 6.87 -25.09
CA LYS A 411 -17.79 8.13 -25.84
C LYS A 411 -17.02 8.12 -27.14
#